data_1c2af202fcd315bcad6caa93caf56ff2
#
_entry.id   1c2af202fcd315bcad6caa93caf56ff2
#
_cell.length_a   1.000
_cell.length_b   1.000
_cell.length_c   1.000
_cell.angle_alpha   90.00
_cell.angle_beta   90.00
_cell.angle_gamma   90.00
#
_symmetry.space_group_name_H-M   'P 1'
#
loop_
_entity.id
_entity.type
_entity.pdbx_description
1 polymer ?
#
loop_
_entity_poly.entity_id
_entity_poly.type
_entity_poly.pdbx_seq_one_letter_code
_entity_poly.pdbx_strand_id
1 'polypeptide(L)'
;EYEDWVNMQGKNRYILTLLGRKLSARQISAVTRILAEQGMNIDAIKRLTGRIPLDECDLRTRACIEFSVRGTPKDRIAMQEQLMKLASELEMDFSFQLDNMYRRMRRLICFDMDSTLIETEVIDELAIRAGVGDEVKAITERAMRGEIDFTESFRERVALLKGLDESVMQDIAEHLPITEGVDRLM
;
A
#
# COMPACT_ATOMS: atom_id res chain seq x y z
N GLU A 1 -6.91 27.48 31.38
CA GLU A 1 -7.92 26.57 30.77
C GLU A 1 -7.48 26.01 29.41
N TYR A 2 -7.15 26.87 28.40
CA TYR A 2 -6.71 26.37 27.08
C TYR A 2 -5.33 25.73 27.13
N GLU A 3 -4.36 26.34 27.83
CA GLU A 3 -3.02 25.78 28.03
C GLU A 3 -3.06 24.49 28.87
N ASP A 4 -3.92 24.40 29.86
CA ASP A 4 -4.11 23.18 30.66
C ASP A 4 -4.70 22.08 29.81
N TRP A 5 -5.68 22.40 28.94
CA TRP A 5 -6.25 21.45 27.99
C TRP A 5 -5.22 20.97 26.96
N VAL A 6 -4.37 21.86 26.42
CA VAL A 6 -3.28 21.51 25.51
C VAL A 6 -2.25 20.60 26.19
N ASN A 7 -1.95 20.85 27.46
CA ASN A 7 -1.01 20.04 28.24
C ASN A 7 -1.58 18.65 28.62
N MET A 8 -2.88 18.54 28.76
CA MET A 8 -3.58 17.25 28.98
C MET A 8 -3.65 16.40 27.71
N GLN A 9 -3.53 17.01 26.53
CA GLN A 9 -3.47 16.29 25.26
C GLN A 9 -2.12 15.54 25.15
N GLY A 10 -2.16 14.26 24.96
CA GLY A 10 -0.94 13.45 24.80
C GLY A 10 0.01 14.05 23.78
N LYS A 11 1.30 14.06 24.12
CA LYS A 11 2.37 14.65 23.28
C LYS A 11 2.61 13.89 21.95
N ASN A 12 2.08 12.67 21.84
CA ASN A 12 2.25 11.83 20.66
C ASN A 12 1.39 12.36 19.50
N ARG A 13 2.03 12.55 18.37
CA ARG A 13 1.38 12.93 17.12
C ARG A 13 1.50 11.79 16.11
N TYR A 14 0.43 11.56 15.39
CA TYR A 14 0.36 10.53 14.36
C TYR A 14 -0.18 11.13 13.08
N ILE A 15 0.17 10.50 11.98
CA ILE A 15 -0.46 10.75 10.69
C ILE A 15 -1.24 9.48 10.31
N LEU A 16 -2.52 9.66 10.10
CA LEU A 16 -3.38 8.65 9.48
C LEU A 16 -3.65 9.08 8.04
N THR A 17 -3.23 8.26 7.10
CA THR A 17 -3.49 8.48 5.68
C THR A 17 -4.53 7.48 5.21
N LEU A 18 -5.57 7.94 4.54
CA LEU A 18 -6.56 7.10 3.86
C LEU A 18 -6.34 7.20 2.36
N LEU A 19 -6.34 6.07 1.69
CA LEU A 19 -6.26 5.96 0.24
C LEU A 19 -7.42 5.09 -0.25
N GLY A 20 -8.07 5.50 -1.31
CA GLY A 20 -9.14 4.74 -1.92
C GLY A 20 -9.50 5.32 -3.28
N ARG A 21 -10.30 4.60 -4.04
CA ARG A 21 -10.81 5.13 -5.32
C ARG A 21 -11.76 6.29 -5.08
N LYS A 22 -12.57 6.20 -4.02
CA LYS A 22 -13.53 7.23 -3.62
C LYS A 22 -13.55 7.30 -2.09
N LEU A 23 -13.24 8.47 -1.56
CA LEU A 23 -13.36 8.73 -0.12
C LEU A 23 -14.51 9.71 0.12
N SER A 24 -15.61 9.19 0.57
CA SER A 24 -16.83 9.91 0.92
C SER A 24 -16.89 10.21 2.43
N ALA A 25 -17.88 10.99 2.82
CA ALA A 25 -18.17 11.26 4.22
C ALA A 25 -18.41 9.96 5.05
N ARG A 26 -18.88 8.88 4.42
CA ARG A 26 -19.09 7.58 5.08
C ARG A 26 -17.77 6.99 5.58
N GLN A 27 -16.74 6.92 4.73
CA GLN A 27 -15.41 6.41 5.11
C GLN A 27 -14.79 7.30 6.19
N ILE A 28 -14.84 8.62 6.00
CA ILE A 28 -14.30 9.58 6.97
C ILE A 28 -15.00 9.44 8.32
N SER A 29 -16.33 9.37 8.36
CA SER A 29 -17.10 9.21 9.60
C SER A 29 -16.77 7.91 10.31
N ALA A 30 -16.64 6.81 9.59
CA ALA A 30 -16.31 5.52 10.20
C ALA A 30 -14.91 5.52 10.83
N VAL A 31 -13.92 6.07 10.15
CA VAL A 31 -12.54 6.18 10.65
C VAL A 31 -12.45 7.13 11.84
N THR A 32 -13.09 8.29 11.77
CA THR A 32 -13.07 9.27 12.88
C THR A 32 -13.75 8.74 14.13
N ARG A 33 -14.75 7.87 13.99
CA ARG A 33 -15.36 7.17 15.12
C ARG A 33 -14.36 6.27 15.84
N ILE A 34 -13.59 5.47 15.11
CA ILE A 34 -12.54 4.62 15.70
C ILE A 34 -11.54 5.48 16.47
N LEU A 35 -11.08 6.59 15.89
CA LEU A 35 -10.15 7.50 16.57
C LEU A 35 -10.75 8.07 17.87
N ALA A 36 -12.03 8.48 17.84
CA ALA A 36 -12.73 9.00 19.00
C ALA A 36 -12.89 7.95 20.12
N GLU A 37 -13.24 6.72 19.78
CA GLU A 37 -13.33 5.60 20.73
C GLU A 37 -11.99 5.31 21.41
N GLN A 38 -10.90 5.47 20.68
CA GLN A 38 -9.52 5.35 21.17
C GLN A 38 -9.05 6.57 21.99
N GLY A 39 -9.88 7.60 22.11
CA GLY A 39 -9.56 8.81 22.87
C GLY A 39 -8.57 9.73 22.15
N MET A 40 -8.44 9.62 20.85
CA MET A 40 -7.57 10.45 20.03
C MET A 40 -8.31 11.66 19.48
N ASN A 41 -7.58 12.76 19.26
CA ASN A 41 -8.11 13.97 18.65
C ASN A 41 -7.53 14.23 17.27
N ILE A 42 -8.31 14.83 16.38
CA ILE A 42 -7.89 15.22 15.03
C ILE A 42 -7.58 16.71 15.03
N ASP A 43 -6.32 17.06 14.78
CA ASP A 43 -5.86 18.44 14.71
C ASP A 43 -6.10 19.07 13.33
N ALA A 44 -5.97 18.28 12.26
CA ALA A 44 -6.19 18.72 10.89
C ALA A 44 -6.59 17.55 9.99
N ILE A 45 -7.35 17.87 8.96
CA ILE A 45 -7.71 16.97 7.86
C ILE A 45 -7.28 17.65 6.56
N LYS A 46 -6.46 16.99 5.76
CA LYS A 46 -5.94 17.51 4.51
C LYS A 46 -6.21 16.53 3.37
N ARG A 47 -6.83 17.01 2.31
CA ARG A 47 -6.94 16.24 1.07
C ARG A 47 -5.62 16.40 0.29
N LEU A 48 -5.01 15.28 -0.08
CA LEU A 48 -3.75 15.25 -0.83
C LEU A 48 -3.97 15.14 -2.34
N THR A 49 -5.16 14.68 -2.76
CA THR A 49 -5.57 14.57 -4.17
C THR A 49 -6.50 15.72 -4.56
N GLY A 50 -6.67 15.94 -5.87
CA GLY A 50 -7.66 16.86 -6.40
C GLY A 50 -9.10 16.52 -6.01
N ARG A 51 -10.04 17.42 -6.30
CA ARG A 51 -11.48 17.14 -6.15
C ARG A 51 -11.92 16.18 -7.26
N ILE A 52 -12.67 15.19 -6.89
CA ILE A 52 -13.21 14.17 -7.78
C ILE A 52 -14.73 14.28 -7.74
N PRO A 53 -15.42 14.37 -8.89
CA PRO A 53 -16.87 14.31 -8.96
C PRO A 53 -17.39 13.03 -8.28
N LEU A 54 -18.54 13.13 -7.60
CA LEU A 54 -19.10 11.99 -6.86
C LEU A 54 -19.75 10.96 -7.79
N ASP A 55 -20.15 11.38 -8.96
CA ASP A 55 -20.83 10.64 -10.01
C ASP A 55 -19.89 10.01 -11.05
N GLU A 56 -18.68 10.59 -11.20
CA GLU A 56 -17.65 10.04 -12.06
C GLU A 56 -16.61 9.28 -11.23
N CYS A 57 -16.62 7.97 -11.32
CA CYS A 57 -15.61 7.12 -10.69
C CYS A 57 -15.00 6.21 -11.74
N ASP A 58 -13.99 6.71 -12.44
CA ASP A 58 -13.11 5.89 -13.28
C ASP A 58 -12.31 4.93 -12.40
N LEU A 59 -11.93 3.77 -12.93
CA LEU A 59 -11.04 2.80 -12.29
C LEU A 59 -9.69 3.40 -11.90
N ARG A 60 -9.26 4.47 -12.58
CA ARG A 60 -8.02 5.21 -12.32
C ARG A 60 -8.14 6.27 -11.22
N THR A 61 -9.36 6.56 -10.77
CA THR A 61 -9.59 7.59 -9.76
C THR A 61 -8.98 7.17 -8.43
N ARG A 62 -8.20 8.06 -7.83
CA ARG A 62 -7.60 7.88 -6.51
C ARG A 62 -7.91 9.08 -5.63
N ALA A 63 -8.35 8.80 -4.42
CA ALA A 63 -8.59 9.82 -3.40
C ALA A 63 -7.68 9.55 -2.21
N CYS A 64 -6.97 10.58 -1.75
CA CYS A 64 -6.09 10.48 -0.60
C CYS A 64 -6.39 11.60 0.39
N ILE A 65 -6.57 11.24 1.66
CA ILE A 65 -6.82 12.16 2.77
C ILE A 65 -5.85 11.85 3.90
N GLU A 66 -5.22 12.89 4.42
CA GLU A 66 -4.33 12.82 5.57
C GLU A 66 -5.00 13.46 6.79
N PHE A 67 -4.95 12.79 7.92
CA PHE A 67 -5.37 13.28 9.23
C PHE A 67 -4.13 13.48 10.11
N SER A 68 -3.96 14.67 10.66
CA SER A 68 -3.04 14.90 11.77
C SER A 68 -3.76 14.55 13.06
N VAL A 69 -3.30 13.53 13.76
CA VAL A 69 -3.96 12.97 14.93
C VAL A 69 -3.06 13.13 16.15
N ARG A 70 -3.64 13.50 17.29
CA ARG A 70 -2.96 13.67 18.57
C ARG A 70 -3.54 12.74 19.63
N GLY A 71 -2.68 12.26 20.52
CA GLY A 71 -3.05 11.41 21.65
C GLY A 71 -2.32 10.07 21.60
N THR A 72 -2.63 9.22 22.58
CA THR A 72 -2.15 7.84 22.59
C THR A 72 -3.37 6.94 22.53
N PRO A 73 -3.46 6.03 21.56
CA PRO A 73 -4.60 5.12 21.49
C PRO A 73 -4.67 4.28 22.76
N LYS A 74 -5.89 4.07 23.29
CA LYS A 74 -6.13 3.23 24.47
C LYS A 74 -5.65 1.79 24.25
N ASP A 75 -5.94 1.26 23.06
CA ASP A 75 -5.47 -0.04 22.59
C ASP A 75 -5.09 0.05 21.11
N ARG A 76 -3.79 0.07 20.86
CA ARG A 76 -3.24 0.21 19.51
C ARG A 76 -3.54 -1.01 18.63
N ILE A 77 -3.53 -2.21 19.22
CA ILE A 77 -3.77 -3.45 18.47
C ILE A 77 -5.22 -3.51 18.06
N ALA A 78 -6.14 -3.33 19.00
CA ALA A 78 -7.58 -3.30 18.70
C ALA A 78 -7.95 -2.20 17.70
N MET A 79 -7.30 -1.03 17.78
CA MET A 79 -7.50 0.03 16.80
C MET A 79 -7.05 -0.39 15.39
N GLN A 80 -5.89 -1.04 15.27
CA GLN A 80 -5.40 -1.53 13.97
C GLN A 80 -6.34 -2.58 13.39
N GLU A 81 -6.81 -3.53 14.20
CA GLU A 81 -7.78 -4.55 13.76
C GLU A 81 -9.08 -3.93 13.26
N GLN A 82 -9.62 -2.94 13.99
CA GLN A 82 -10.82 -2.21 13.57
C GLN A 82 -10.61 -1.46 12.25
N LEU A 83 -9.46 -0.78 12.09
CA LEU A 83 -9.12 -0.08 10.85
C LEU A 83 -8.94 -1.05 9.69
N MET A 84 -8.29 -2.20 9.88
CA MET A 84 -8.12 -3.22 8.84
C MET A 84 -9.47 -3.79 8.39
N LYS A 85 -10.34 -4.13 9.34
CA LYS A 85 -11.69 -4.59 9.04
C LYS A 85 -12.47 -3.54 8.25
N LEU A 86 -12.44 -2.29 8.71
CA LEU A 86 -13.09 -1.18 8.05
C LEU A 86 -12.53 -0.92 6.65
N ALA A 87 -11.23 -1.04 6.46
CA ALA A 87 -10.55 -0.89 5.18
C ALA A 87 -11.07 -1.91 4.14
N SER A 88 -11.17 -3.17 4.55
CA SER A 88 -11.75 -4.24 3.72
C SER A 88 -13.23 -4.00 3.39
N GLU A 89 -14.04 -3.58 4.36
CA GLU A 89 -15.49 -3.34 4.17
C GLU A 89 -15.79 -2.13 3.27
N LEU A 90 -14.91 -1.13 3.26
CA LEU A 90 -15.13 0.14 2.55
C LEU A 90 -14.20 0.34 1.35
N GLU A 91 -13.50 -0.71 0.94
CA GLU A 91 -12.58 -0.71 -0.22
C GLU A 91 -11.59 0.46 -0.19
N MET A 92 -10.88 0.60 0.93
CA MET A 92 -9.86 1.63 1.12
C MET A 92 -8.65 1.07 1.83
N ASP A 93 -7.52 1.74 1.68
CA ASP A 93 -6.29 1.46 2.40
C ASP A 93 -6.04 2.53 3.47
N PHE A 94 -5.27 2.19 4.48
CA PHE A 94 -4.83 3.15 5.49
C PHE A 94 -3.37 2.94 5.88
N SER A 95 -2.75 4.02 6.32
CA SER A 95 -1.44 4.01 6.98
C SER A 95 -1.53 4.83 8.26
N PHE A 96 -1.10 4.26 9.39
CA PHE A 96 -1.06 4.96 10.67
C PHE A 96 0.38 5.01 11.18
N GLN A 97 0.98 6.19 11.20
CA GLN A 97 2.39 6.40 11.48
C GLN A 97 2.61 7.45 12.56
N LEU A 98 3.62 7.24 13.40
CA LEU A 98 4.09 8.26 14.34
C LEU A 98 4.67 9.45 13.56
N ASP A 99 4.17 10.66 13.84
CA ASP A 99 4.69 11.89 13.23
C ASP A 99 5.91 12.40 14.01
N ASN A 100 7.07 11.92 13.64
CA ASN A 100 8.34 12.29 14.24
C ASN A 100 9.33 12.81 13.18
N MET A 101 10.53 13.23 13.66
CA MET A 101 11.57 13.74 12.76
C MET A 101 12.03 12.70 11.73
N TYR A 102 12.03 11.42 12.07
CA TYR A 102 12.46 10.34 11.16
C TYR A 102 11.51 10.19 9.98
N ARG A 103 10.21 10.45 10.16
CA ARG A 103 9.25 10.47 9.06
C ARG A 103 9.54 11.59 8.06
N ARG A 104 9.97 12.77 8.55
CA ARG A 104 10.15 13.99 7.74
C ARG A 104 11.52 14.12 7.10
N MET A 105 12.54 13.45 7.64
CA MET A 105 13.93 13.59 7.22
C MET A 105 14.48 12.37 6.50
N ARG A 106 13.66 11.59 5.87
CA ARG A 106 14.09 10.43 5.07
C ARG A 106 14.82 10.93 3.82
N ARG A 107 15.99 10.34 3.54
CA ARG A 107 16.85 10.68 2.40
C ARG A 107 17.07 9.50 1.47
N LEU A 108 16.62 8.31 1.86
CA LEU A 108 16.70 7.09 1.08
C LEU A 108 15.30 6.49 0.97
N ILE A 109 14.89 6.19 -0.24
CA ILE A 109 13.69 5.45 -0.56
C ILE A 109 14.12 4.18 -1.29
N CYS A 110 13.70 3.03 -0.80
CA CYS A 110 13.91 1.75 -1.46
C CYS A 110 12.54 1.23 -1.92
N PHE A 111 12.45 0.83 -3.17
CA PHE A 111 11.27 0.22 -3.76
C PHE A 111 11.55 -1.24 -4.07
N ASP A 112 10.55 -2.08 -3.88
CA ASP A 112 10.46 -3.35 -4.52
C ASP A 112 10.11 -3.13 -6.00
N MET A 113 10.50 -4.02 -6.88
CA MET A 113 10.28 -3.85 -8.32
C MET A 113 9.00 -4.56 -8.76
N ASP A 114 8.96 -5.87 -8.56
CA ASP A 114 7.87 -6.72 -9.04
C ASP A 114 6.58 -6.42 -8.27
N SER A 115 5.47 -6.26 -8.96
CA SER A 115 4.16 -5.90 -8.39
C SER A 115 4.16 -4.60 -7.56
N THR A 116 5.23 -3.79 -7.64
CA THR A 116 5.39 -2.50 -6.94
C THR A 116 5.69 -1.37 -7.91
N LEU A 117 6.88 -1.34 -8.54
CA LEU A 117 7.23 -0.35 -9.57
C LEU A 117 6.67 -0.74 -10.95
N ILE A 118 6.48 -2.03 -11.17
CA ILE A 118 5.83 -2.62 -12.34
C ILE A 118 4.61 -3.42 -11.91
N GLU A 119 3.64 -3.55 -12.80
CA GLU A 119 2.36 -4.24 -12.50
C GLU A 119 2.45 -5.77 -12.65
N THR A 120 3.63 -6.31 -12.99
CA THR A 120 3.87 -7.74 -13.26
C THR A 120 5.05 -8.27 -12.47
N GLU A 121 5.18 -9.60 -12.48
CA GLU A 121 6.38 -10.33 -12.03
C GLU A 121 7.27 -10.61 -13.25
N VAL A 122 8.54 -10.18 -13.24
CA VAL A 122 9.45 -10.38 -14.38
C VAL A 122 9.63 -11.85 -14.72
N ILE A 123 9.67 -12.73 -13.71
CA ILE A 123 9.80 -14.17 -13.92
C ILE A 123 8.62 -14.77 -14.68
N ASP A 124 7.42 -14.25 -14.46
CA ASP A 124 6.20 -14.68 -15.15
C ASP A 124 6.21 -14.23 -16.61
N GLU A 125 6.67 -13.00 -16.87
CA GLU A 125 6.87 -12.51 -18.23
C GLU A 125 7.88 -13.34 -19.02
N LEU A 126 9.01 -13.73 -18.40
CA LEU A 126 9.98 -14.63 -18.97
C LEU A 126 9.40 -16.01 -19.26
N ALA A 127 8.62 -16.55 -18.33
CA ALA A 127 7.97 -17.86 -18.45
C ALA A 127 6.95 -17.88 -19.60
N ILE A 128 6.17 -16.82 -19.77
CA ILE A 128 5.22 -16.69 -20.89
C ILE A 128 5.97 -16.75 -22.21
N ARG A 129 7.08 -16.00 -22.36
CA ARG A 129 7.88 -15.99 -23.59
C ARG A 129 8.64 -17.30 -23.83
N ALA A 130 8.97 -18.02 -22.78
CA ALA A 130 9.55 -19.36 -22.87
C ALA A 130 8.49 -20.45 -23.15
N GLY A 131 7.19 -20.13 -23.09
CA GLY A 131 6.10 -21.08 -23.25
C GLY A 131 5.89 -22.03 -22.06
N VAL A 132 6.38 -21.64 -20.88
CA VAL A 132 6.34 -22.43 -19.62
C VAL A 132 5.59 -21.72 -18.49
N GLY A 133 4.67 -20.80 -18.85
CA GLY A 133 3.95 -19.97 -17.89
C GLY A 133 3.12 -20.78 -16.89
N ASP A 134 2.42 -21.82 -17.35
CA ASP A 134 1.58 -22.66 -16.49
C ASP A 134 2.43 -23.47 -15.49
N GLU A 135 3.58 -23.96 -15.91
CA GLU A 135 4.51 -24.70 -15.04
C GLU A 135 5.09 -23.79 -13.95
N VAL A 136 5.52 -22.57 -14.33
CA VAL A 136 6.03 -21.58 -13.36
C VAL A 136 4.95 -21.20 -12.36
N LYS A 137 3.73 -21.00 -12.81
CA LYS A 137 2.59 -20.70 -11.95
C LYS A 137 2.31 -21.84 -10.95
N ALA A 138 2.34 -23.08 -11.41
CA ALA A 138 2.14 -24.24 -10.53
C ALA A 138 3.22 -24.33 -9.43
N ILE A 139 4.49 -24.02 -9.74
CA ILE A 139 5.57 -23.97 -8.76
C ILE A 139 5.34 -22.85 -7.76
N THR A 140 4.93 -21.66 -8.23
CA THR A 140 4.60 -20.52 -7.36
C THR A 140 3.49 -20.87 -6.39
N GLU A 141 2.43 -21.55 -6.85
CA GLU A 141 1.32 -21.98 -5.98
C GLU A 141 1.76 -23.01 -4.93
N ARG A 142 2.68 -23.92 -5.26
CA ARG A 142 3.28 -24.85 -4.28
C ARG A 142 4.06 -24.10 -3.20
N ALA A 143 4.85 -23.11 -3.60
CA ALA A 143 5.58 -22.26 -2.65
C ALA A 143 4.64 -21.47 -1.73
N MET A 144 3.58 -20.89 -2.28
CA MET A 144 2.56 -20.17 -1.52
C MET A 144 1.82 -21.06 -0.49
N ARG A 145 1.63 -22.34 -0.81
CA ARG A 145 1.08 -23.33 0.15
C ARG A 145 2.09 -23.84 1.17
N GLY A 146 3.37 -23.40 1.06
CA GLY A 146 4.43 -23.84 1.97
C GLY A 146 4.93 -25.28 1.72
N GLU A 147 4.65 -25.84 0.55
CA GLU A 147 5.10 -27.18 0.16
C GLU A 147 6.59 -27.23 -0.19
N ILE A 148 7.12 -26.12 -0.70
CA ILE A 148 8.52 -25.91 -1.04
C ILE A 148 8.99 -24.56 -0.51
N ASP A 149 10.27 -24.44 -0.21
CA ASP A 149 10.84 -23.16 0.23
C ASP A 149 11.14 -22.21 -0.95
N PHE A 150 11.49 -20.96 -0.62
CA PHE A 150 11.80 -19.95 -1.64
C PHE A 150 12.96 -20.35 -2.54
N THR A 151 14.01 -20.94 -1.97
CA THR A 151 15.23 -21.30 -2.72
C THR A 151 14.94 -22.42 -3.72
N GLU A 152 14.19 -23.43 -3.29
CA GLU A 152 13.76 -24.55 -4.13
C GLU A 152 12.84 -24.06 -5.25
N SER A 153 11.81 -23.28 -4.90
CA SER A 153 10.89 -22.68 -5.85
C SER A 153 11.63 -21.82 -6.89
N PHE A 154 12.57 -20.98 -6.45
CA PHE A 154 13.35 -20.14 -7.35
C PHE A 154 14.17 -20.96 -8.33
N ARG A 155 14.86 -22.02 -7.84
CA ARG A 155 15.66 -22.91 -8.69
C ARG A 155 14.80 -23.64 -9.72
N GLU A 156 13.65 -24.17 -9.32
CA GLU A 156 12.73 -24.87 -10.23
C GLU A 156 12.24 -23.93 -11.34
N ARG A 157 11.79 -22.71 -10.97
CA ARG A 157 11.31 -21.72 -11.94
C ARG A 157 12.39 -21.27 -12.93
N VAL A 158 13.59 -20.96 -12.44
CA VAL A 158 14.69 -20.54 -13.31
C VAL A 158 15.18 -21.67 -14.21
N ALA A 159 15.16 -22.92 -13.74
CA ALA A 159 15.54 -24.07 -14.56
C ALA A 159 14.65 -24.25 -15.80
N LEU A 160 13.36 -23.88 -15.70
CA LEU A 160 12.42 -23.92 -16.82
C LEU A 160 12.73 -22.88 -17.91
N LEU A 161 13.45 -21.82 -17.58
CA LEU A 161 13.84 -20.75 -18.53
C LEU A 161 15.10 -21.13 -19.34
N LYS A 162 15.66 -22.31 -19.12
CA LYS A 162 16.87 -22.75 -19.80
C LYS A 162 16.68 -22.77 -21.32
N GLY A 163 17.55 -22.05 -22.02
CA GLY A 163 17.53 -21.95 -23.50
C GLY A 163 16.73 -20.76 -24.03
N LEU A 164 16.14 -19.94 -23.16
CA LEU A 164 15.54 -18.67 -23.55
C LEU A 164 16.65 -17.73 -24.04
N ASP A 165 16.44 -17.09 -25.19
CA ASP A 165 17.36 -16.13 -25.77
C ASP A 165 17.40 -14.83 -24.94
N GLU A 166 18.60 -14.27 -24.73
CA GLU A 166 18.78 -13.05 -23.93
C GLU A 166 18.10 -11.81 -24.52
N SER A 167 17.84 -11.79 -25.83
CA SER A 167 17.12 -10.70 -26.50
C SER A 167 15.72 -10.51 -25.98
N VAL A 168 15.13 -11.56 -25.40
CA VAL A 168 13.82 -11.51 -24.75
C VAL A 168 13.81 -10.55 -23.57
N MET A 169 14.93 -10.41 -22.86
CA MET A 169 15.03 -9.47 -21.72
C MET A 169 14.89 -8.02 -22.18
N GLN A 170 15.45 -7.66 -23.33
CA GLN A 170 15.32 -6.33 -23.90
C GLN A 170 13.87 -6.04 -24.30
N ASP A 171 13.21 -6.98 -24.95
CA ASP A 171 11.79 -6.85 -25.32
C ASP A 171 10.90 -6.68 -24.09
N ILE A 172 11.13 -7.47 -23.04
CA ILE A 172 10.39 -7.31 -21.77
C ILE A 172 10.63 -5.93 -21.19
N ALA A 173 11.89 -5.47 -21.07
CA ALA A 173 12.22 -4.18 -20.48
C ALA A 173 11.55 -3.00 -21.19
N GLU A 174 11.38 -3.09 -22.52
CA GLU A 174 10.72 -2.05 -23.32
C GLU A 174 9.19 -2.05 -23.18
N HIS A 175 8.59 -3.17 -22.75
CA HIS A 175 7.13 -3.34 -22.70
C HIS A 175 6.58 -3.56 -21.29
N LEU A 176 7.41 -3.48 -20.24
CA LEU A 176 6.94 -3.62 -18.85
C LEU A 176 5.90 -2.57 -18.49
N PRO A 177 4.74 -2.98 -17.98
CA PRO A 177 3.74 -2.04 -17.51
C PRO A 177 4.21 -1.38 -16.21
N ILE A 178 4.51 -0.10 -16.27
CA ILE A 178 4.91 0.70 -15.10
C ILE A 178 3.67 1.03 -14.28
N THR A 179 3.75 0.82 -12.97
CA THR A 179 2.68 1.13 -12.03
C THR A 179 2.29 2.61 -12.10
N GLU A 180 0.99 2.87 -12.11
CA GLU A 180 0.45 4.24 -12.21
C GLU A 180 1.02 5.16 -11.11
N GLY A 181 1.60 6.26 -11.54
CA GLY A 181 2.14 7.30 -10.66
C GLY A 181 3.65 7.19 -10.39
N VAL A 182 4.31 6.12 -10.79
CA VAL A 182 5.77 5.96 -10.66
C VAL A 182 6.50 7.10 -11.39
N ASP A 183 6.10 7.44 -12.61
CA ASP A 183 6.71 8.55 -13.38
C ASP A 183 6.66 9.90 -12.65
N ARG A 184 5.64 10.12 -11.82
CA ARG A 184 5.50 11.35 -11.03
C ARG A 184 6.22 11.29 -9.69
N LEU A 185 6.54 10.08 -9.24
CA LEU A 185 7.24 9.85 -7.99
C LEU A 185 8.75 9.97 -8.16
N MET A 186 9.28 9.52 -9.31
CA MET A 186 10.70 9.58 -9.68
C MET A 186 11.09 10.97 -10.21
#